data_955d4a1f9dd3711d38db09ba6038ed10
#
_entry.id   955d4a1f9dd3711d38db09ba6038ed10
#
_cell.length_a   1.000
_cell.length_b   1.000
_cell.length_c   1.000
_cell.angle_alpha   90.00
_cell.angle_beta   90.00
_cell.angle_gamma   90.00
#
_symmetry.space_group_name_H-M   'P 1'
#
loop_
_entity.id
_entity.type
_entity.pdbx_description
1 polymer ?
#
loop_
_entity_poly.entity_id
_entity_poly.type
_entity_poly.pdbx_seq_one_letter_code
_entity_poly.pdbx_strand_id
1 'polypeptide(L)'
;MSDGGRPTAIITGAGTGIGQATAKALASDGFAVALLGRRSDVLEVTAAEIISDGGHAIVVPCDVACRDSVAEAMKVLESEFSRFDVLVCNAGTNLPRRLLSELSPEDWDTLINVNLTGAFNIVRVVLPHMRKAKHGTIVQICSISGLRASTLGGIGYSAAKFGQSALGICLGREERENGIRSTVIYPGEVNTPILEKRPQPVPDFRRPLILQPEDVAAAVRFVVALPDRANVLELLIKPTVDDYA
;
A
#
# COMPACT_ATOMS: atom_id res chain seq x y z
N MET A 1 17.92 13.24 12.39
CA MET A 1 17.31 12.49 11.29
C MET A 1 17.99 11.15 11.21
N SER A 2 17.19 10.10 11.26
CA SER A 2 17.69 8.72 11.37
C SER A 2 17.97 8.06 10.00
N ASP A 3 17.59 8.74 8.90
CA ASP A 3 17.76 8.20 7.53
C ASP A 3 19.22 8.08 7.08
N GLY A 4 20.16 8.78 7.75
CA GLY A 4 21.58 8.76 7.39
C GLY A 4 21.86 9.18 5.95
N GLY A 5 20.98 9.98 5.33
CA GLY A 5 21.06 10.41 3.93
C GLY A 5 20.62 9.36 2.91
N ARG A 6 20.04 8.23 3.36
CA ARG A 6 19.47 7.20 2.48
C ARG A 6 18.20 7.71 1.80
N PRO A 7 17.83 7.15 0.64
CA PRO A 7 16.48 7.31 0.12
C PRO A 7 15.46 6.72 1.11
N THR A 8 14.26 7.30 1.17
CA THR A 8 13.26 6.92 2.17
C THR A 8 12.01 6.33 1.54
N ALA A 9 11.38 5.40 2.24
CA ALA A 9 10.11 4.84 1.82
C ALA A 9 9.13 4.76 3.00
N ILE A 10 7.92 5.27 2.79
CA ILE A 10 6.80 5.22 3.73
C ILE A 10 5.84 4.13 3.27
N ILE A 11 5.57 3.12 4.10
CA ILE A 11 4.70 2.01 3.73
C ILE A 11 3.54 1.91 4.71
N THR A 12 2.30 2.07 4.25
CA THR A 12 1.11 1.88 5.07
C THR A 12 0.68 0.42 5.09
N GLY A 13 0.19 -0.07 6.25
CA GLY A 13 -0.15 -1.47 6.42
C GLY A 13 1.07 -2.39 6.38
N ALA A 14 2.22 -1.92 6.88
CA ALA A 14 3.53 -2.56 6.75
C ALA A 14 3.75 -3.77 7.67
N GLY A 15 2.83 -4.09 8.58
CA GLY A 15 3.04 -5.17 9.54
C GLY A 15 2.78 -6.59 9.00
N THR A 16 2.09 -6.74 7.87
CA THR A 16 1.75 -8.07 7.33
C THR A 16 1.64 -8.05 5.81
N GLY A 17 1.72 -9.23 5.19
CA GLY A 17 1.42 -9.45 3.78
C GLY A 17 2.22 -8.57 2.83
N ILE A 18 1.55 -7.97 1.85
CA ILE A 18 2.20 -7.16 0.80
C ILE A 18 3.01 -6.01 1.40
N GLY A 19 2.47 -5.30 2.41
CA GLY A 19 3.17 -4.17 3.04
C GLY A 19 4.45 -4.59 3.74
N GLN A 20 4.43 -5.70 4.48
CA GLN A 20 5.60 -6.28 5.13
C GLN A 20 6.67 -6.69 4.10
N ALA A 21 6.28 -7.45 3.08
CA ALA A 21 7.19 -7.89 2.03
C ALA A 21 7.80 -6.69 1.27
N THR A 22 6.98 -5.67 0.97
CA THR A 22 7.44 -4.44 0.32
C THR A 22 8.45 -3.69 1.20
N ALA A 23 8.19 -3.55 2.51
CA ALA A 23 9.09 -2.88 3.43
C ALA A 23 10.46 -3.58 3.49
N LYS A 24 10.47 -4.91 3.63
CA LYS A 24 11.71 -5.70 3.60
C LYS A 24 12.45 -5.56 2.27
N ALA A 25 11.75 -5.62 1.16
CA ALA A 25 12.33 -5.52 -0.17
C ALA A 25 12.98 -4.14 -0.40
N LEU A 26 12.29 -3.03 -0.05
CA LEU A 26 12.86 -1.69 -0.18
C LEU A 26 14.01 -1.43 0.80
N ALA A 27 13.93 -1.97 2.03
CA ALA A 27 15.04 -1.89 2.98
C ALA A 27 16.29 -2.61 2.46
N SER A 28 16.13 -3.78 1.82
CA SER A 28 17.24 -4.50 1.18
C SER A 28 17.85 -3.76 -0.01
N ASP A 29 17.06 -2.87 -0.66
CA ASP A 29 17.55 -1.96 -1.72
C ASP A 29 18.20 -0.69 -1.15
N GLY A 30 18.38 -0.59 0.17
CA GLY A 30 19.07 0.52 0.85
C GLY A 30 18.17 1.68 1.28
N PHE A 31 16.85 1.56 1.16
CA PHE A 31 15.94 2.58 1.68
C PHE A 31 15.86 2.54 3.22
N ALA A 32 15.78 3.72 3.84
CA ALA A 32 15.29 3.84 5.19
C ALA A 32 13.75 3.77 5.14
N VAL A 33 13.15 2.79 5.81
CA VAL A 33 11.71 2.54 5.69
C VAL A 33 10.94 2.95 6.95
N ALA A 34 9.81 3.63 6.78
CA ALA A 34 8.84 3.89 7.83
C ALA A 34 7.67 2.90 7.70
N LEU A 35 7.44 2.15 8.75
CA LEU A 35 6.41 1.11 8.84
C LEU A 35 5.17 1.70 9.51
N LEU A 36 4.12 2.00 8.73
CA LEU A 36 2.88 2.56 9.24
C LEU A 36 1.80 1.49 9.37
N GLY A 37 1.08 1.51 10.50
CA GLY A 37 -0.05 0.63 10.76
C GLY A 37 -0.58 0.81 12.18
N ARG A 38 -1.72 0.19 12.49
CA ARG A 38 -2.39 0.34 13.79
C ARG A 38 -1.80 -0.49 14.93
N ARG A 39 -1.16 -1.62 14.59
CA ARG A 39 -0.65 -2.61 15.56
C ARG A 39 0.86 -2.46 15.68
N SER A 40 1.30 -1.77 16.73
CA SER A 40 2.73 -1.51 16.96
C SER A 40 3.53 -2.80 17.13
N ASP A 41 3.00 -3.77 17.87
CA ASP A 41 3.62 -5.07 18.10
C ASP A 41 3.98 -5.80 16.80
N VAL A 42 3.07 -5.80 15.83
CA VAL A 42 3.29 -6.44 14.52
C VAL A 42 4.29 -5.66 13.66
N LEU A 43 4.27 -4.32 13.75
CA LEU A 43 5.25 -3.46 13.05
C LEU A 43 6.65 -3.64 13.64
N GLU A 44 6.77 -3.77 14.95
CA GLU A 44 8.04 -4.00 15.66
C GLU A 44 8.70 -5.31 15.23
N VAL A 45 7.92 -6.38 15.01
CA VAL A 45 8.44 -7.64 14.46
C VAL A 45 9.04 -7.40 13.06
N THR A 46 8.33 -6.71 12.19
CA THR A 46 8.83 -6.39 10.85
C THR A 46 10.08 -5.51 10.91
N ALA A 47 10.10 -4.51 11.80
CA ALA A 47 11.26 -3.64 11.97
C ALA A 47 12.49 -4.43 12.48
N ALA A 48 12.29 -5.31 13.46
CA ALA A 48 13.37 -6.14 14.00
C ALA A 48 13.99 -7.05 12.93
N GLU A 49 13.16 -7.65 12.06
CA GLU A 49 13.64 -8.47 10.94
C GLU A 49 14.47 -7.62 9.96
N ILE A 50 13.99 -6.44 9.57
CA ILE A 50 14.72 -5.52 8.67
C ILE A 50 16.05 -5.08 9.29
N ILE A 51 16.07 -4.74 10.58
CA ILE A 51 17.29 -4.31 11.29
C ILE A 51 18.28 -5.46 11.43
N SER A 52 17.80 -6.68 11.72
CA SER A 52 18.67 -7.85 11.80
C SER A 52 19.36 -8.18 10.48
N ASP A 53 18.72 -7.85 9.35
CA ASP A 53 19.26 -8.00 7.99
C ASP A 53 20.14 -6.79 7.57
N GLY A 54 20.42 -5.86 8.50
CA GLY A 54 21.28 -4.70 8.26
C GLY A 54 20.56 -3.51 7.61
N GLY A 55 19.25 -3.57 7.45
CA GLY A 55 18.42 -2.48 6.95
C GLY A 55 18.12 -1.42 8.01
N HIS A 56 17.38 -0.39 7.61
CA HIS A 56 16.95 0.70 8.50
C HIS A 56 15.42 0.83 8.49
N ALA A 57 14.79 0.68 9.65
CA ALA A 57 13.34 0.76 9.79
C ALA A 57 12.95 1.55 11.05
N ILE A 58 11.89 2.34 10.93
CA ILE A 58 11.21 2.99 12.06
C ILE A 58 9.75 2.56 12.11
N VAL A 59 9.21 2.43 13.31
CA VAL A 59 7.79 2.08 13.53
C VAL A 59 7.02 3.37 13.81
N VAL A 60 5.96 3.59 13.04
CA VAL A 60 5.09 4.76 13.16
C VAL A 60 3.64 4.29 13.27
N PRO A 61 3.09 4.16 14.48
CA PRO A 61 1.69 3.79 14.68
C PRO A 61 0.76 4.80 13.99
N CYS A 62 -0.10 4.32 13.11
CA CYS A 62 -1.00 5.18 12.32
C CYS A 62 -2.26 4.44 11.90
N ASP A 63 -3.42 5.03 12.17
CA ASP A 63 -4.67 4.68 11.52
C ASP A 63 -4.90 5.64 10.34
N VAL A 64 -4.72 5.15 9.12
CA VAL A 64 -4.89 5.95 7.90
C VAL A 64 -6.32 6.48 7.73
N ALA A 65 -7.32 5.85 8.33
CA ALA A 65 -8.71 6.32 8.30
C ALA A 65 -8.95 7.53 9.22
N CYS A 66 -8.06 7.79 10.19
CA CYS A 66 -8.14 8.89 11.14
C CYS A 66 -7.15 10.00 10.77
N ARG A 67 -7.67 11.18 10.41
CA ARG A 67 -6.84 12.32 9.97
C ARG A 67 -5.89 12.82 11.05
N ASP A 68 -6.32 12.81 12.31
CA ASP A 68 -5.47 13.24 13.43
C ASP A 68 -4.33 12.24 13.64
N SER A 69 -4.60 10.93 13.54
CA SER A 69 -3.56 9.91 13.58
C SER A 69 -2.54 10.06 12.44
N VAL A 70 -3.01 10.39 11.24
CA VAL A 70 -2.13 10.66 10.09
C VAL A 70 -1.30 11.93 10.31
N ALA A 71 -1.87 12.98 10.91
CA ALA A 71 -1.14 14.21 11.22
C ALA A 71 -0.04 13.98 12.28
N GLU A 72 -0.33 13.18 13.32
CA GLU A 72 0.68 12.81 14.32
C GLU A 72 1.79 11.94 13.71
N ALA A 73 1.42 10.96 12.88
CA ALA A 73 2.40 10.15 12.16
C ALA A 73 3.32 11.01 11.27
N MET A 74 2.77 12.06 10.63
CA MET A 74 3.56 12.96 9.79
C MET A 74 4.61 13.72 10.61
N LYS A 75 4.29 14.19 11.82
CA LYS A 75 5.27 14.84 12.70
C LYS A 75 6.46 13.92 13.03
N VAL A 76 6.19 12.64 13.28
CA VAL A 76 7.25 11.65 13.51
C VAL A 76 8.10 11.49 12.26
N LEU A 77 7.47 11.33 11.08
CA LEU A 77 8.18 11.20 9.81
C LEU A 77 9.07 12.41 9.51
N GLU A 78 8.58 13.63 9.75
CA GLU A 78 9.35 14.88 9.57
C GLU A 78 10.55 15.00 10.52
N SER A 79 10.46 14.41 11.73
CA SER A 79 11.58 14.41 12.68
C SER A 79 12.65 13.38 12.31
N GLU A 80 12.27 12.27 11.72
CA GLU A 80 13.13 11.13 11.43
C GLU A 80 13.75 11.18 10.02
N PHE A 81 13.01 11.63 9.02
CA PHE A 81 13.41 11.63 7.63
C PHE A 81 13.68 13.03 7.10
N SER A 82 14.79 13.19 6.37
CA SER A 82 15.18 14.44 5.71
C SER A 82 14.49 14.64 4.35
N ARG A 83 13.93 13.57 3.78
CA ARG A 83 13.32 13.53 2.46
C ARG A 83 12.22 12.47 2.41
N PHE A 84 11.34 12.56 1.42
CA PHE A 84 10.28 11.59 1.17
C PHE A 84 10.31 11.17 -0.30
N ASP A 85 10.91 10.00 -0.59
CA ASP A 85 11.14 9.56 -1.96
C ASP A 85 10.05 8.61 -2.46
N VAL A 86 9.60 7.70 -1.59
CA VAL A 86 8.61 6.69 -1.93
C VAL A 86 7.49 6.66 -0.90
N LEU A 87 6.24 6.65 -1.38
CA LEU A 87 5.06 6.38 -0.58
C LEU A 87 4.32 5.16 -1.15
N VAL A 88 4.13 4.11 -0.34
CA VAL A 88 3.34 2.94 -0.70
C VAL A 88 2.03 2.93 0.09
N CYS A 89 0.94 3.27 -0.59
CA CYS A 89 -0.43 3.23 -0.08
C CYS A 89 -0.96 1.80 -0.15
N ASN A 90 -0.61 0.97 0.85
CA ASN A 90 -0.94 -0.44 0.88
C ASN A 90 -2.00 -0.78 1.94
N ALA A 91 -2.19 0.04 2.97
CA ALA A 91 -3.21 -0.22 3.99
C ALA A 91 -4.58 -0.50 3.36
N GLY A 92 -5.17 -1.63 3.74
CA GLY A 92 -6.45 -2.05 3.19
C GLY A 92 -7.09 -3.16 4.02
N THR A 93 -8.40 -3.32 3.87
CA THR A 93 -9.17 -4.37 4.53
C THR A 93 -10.33 -4.82 3.65
N ASN A 94 -10.85 -6.01 3.95
CA ASN A 94 -12.14 -6.48 3.44
C ASN A 94 -12.89 -7.16 4.59
N LEU A 95 -14.16 -7.48 4.37
CA LEU A 95 -15.05 -8.06 5.38
C LEU A 95 -15.65 -9.38 4.88
N PRO A 96 -16.10 -10.28 5.77
CA PRO A 96 -16.76 -11.50 5.36
C PRO A 96 -18.11 -11.26 4.68
N ARG A 97 -18.92 -10.33 5.22
CA ARG A 97 -20.21 -9.92 4.65
C ARG A 97 -19.98 -8.96 3.49
N ARG A 98 -20.24 -9.37 2.25
CA ARG A 98 -19.85 -8.63 1.04
C ARG A 98 -21.01 -8.30 0.11
N LEU A 99 -22.14 -8.99 0.26
CA LEU A 99 -23.35 -8.74 -0.53
C LEU A 99 -24.07 -7.49 0.01
N LEU A 100 -24.70 -6.74 -0.87
CA LEU A 100 -25.44 -5.53 -0.47
C LEU A 100 -26.53 -5.82 0.57
N SER A 101 -27.16 -7.00 0.51
CA SER A 101 -28.16 -7.45 1.47
C SER A 101 -27.62 -7.74 2.88
N GLU A 102 -26.29 -7.87 3.04
CA GLU A 102 -25.62 -8.25 4.29
C GLU A 102 -24.72 -7.14 4.83
N LEU A 103 -24.31 -6.20 3.97
CA LEU A 103 -23.39 -5.14 4.28
C LEU A 103 -24.11 -4.04 5.06
N SER A 104 -23.67 -3.79 6.31
CA SER A 104 -24.21 -2.67 7.07
C SER A 104 -23.63 -1.31 6.60
N PRO A 105 -24.28 -0.18 6.89
CA PRO A 105 -23.70 1.14 6.63
C PRO A 105 -22.34 1.34 7.27
N GLU A 106 -22.12 0.84 8.48
CA GLU A 106 -20.85 0.96 9.24
C GLU A 106 -19.74 0.10 8.58
N ASP A 107 -20.11 -1.09 8.06
CA ASP A 107 -19.20 -1.94 7.30
C ASP A 107 -18.81 -1.28 5.97
N TRP A 108 -19.76 -0.64 5.29
CA TRP A 108 -19.51 0.17 4.10
C TRP A 108 -18.55 1.32 4.40
N ASP A 109 -18.84 2.12 5.43
CA ASP A 109 -17.99 3.25 5.85
C ASP A 109 -16.58 2.78 6.21
N THR A 110 -16.45 1.64 6.89
CA THR A 110 -15.16 1.03 7.20
C THR A 110 -14.37 0.70 5.93
N LEU A 111 -15.00 0.11 4.93
CA LEU A 111 -14.35 -0.26 3.67
C LEU A 111 -13.90 0.99 2.90
N ILE A 112 -14.74 2.01 2.79
CA ILE A 112 -14.40 3.27 2.14
C ILE A 112 -13.30 4.00 2.91
N ASN A 113 -13.45 4.13 4.23
CA ASN A 113 -12.53 4.90 5.06
C ASN A 113 -11.12 4.30 5.07
N VAL A 114 -10.99 2.98 5.15
CA VAL A 114 -9.67 2.36 5.19
C VAL A 114 -9.03 2.29 3.79
N ASN A 115 -9.77 1.80 2.77
CA ASN A 115 -9.18 1.50 1.46
C ASN A 115 -9.05 2.72 0.54
N LEU A 116 -9.92 3.73 0.68
CA LEU A 116 -9.91 4.92 -0.19
C LEU A 116 -9.53 6.19 0.57
N THR A 117 -10.32 6.56 1.59
CA THR A 117 -10.05 7.78 2.37
C THR A 117 -8.67 7.72 3.04
N GLY A 118 -8.26 6.54 3.52
CA GLY A 118 -6.94 6.34 4.13
C GLY A 118 -5.79 6.58 3.14
N ALA A 119 -5.91 6.10 1.90
CA ALA A 119 -4.94 6.38 0.85
C ALA A 119 -4.89 7.89 0.52
N PHE A 120 -6.04 8.55 0.43
CA PHE A 120 -6.11 10.00 0.24
C PHE A 120 -5.47 10.76 1.40
N ASN A 121 -5.76 10.39 2.66
CA ASN A 121 -5.24 11.08 3.83
C ASN A 121 -3.71 11.08 3.87
N ILE A 122 -3.07 9.92 3.64
CA ILE A 122 -1.61 9.83 3.69
C ILE A 122 -0.95 10.53 2.49
N VAL A 123 -1.52 10.40 1.29
CA VAL A 123 -1.04 11.14 0.10
C VAL A 123 -1.07 12.64 0.37
N ARG A 124 -2.17 13.17 0.92
CA ARG A 124 -2.35 14.60 1.16
C ARG A 124 -1.28 15.20 2.06
N VAL A 125 -0.78 14.48 3.05
CA VAL A 125 0.23 15.00 3.99
C VAL A 125 1.66 14.82 3.46
N VAL A 126 1.94 13.77 2.68
CA VAL A 126 3.27 13.51 2.11
C VAL A 126 3.54 14.33 0.85
N LEU A 127 2.53 14.53 0.00
CA LEU A 127 2.63 15.19 -1.30
C LEU A 127 3.29 16.58 -1.28
N PRO A 128 3.01 17.50 -0.31
CA PRO A 128 3.68 18.79 -0.25
C PRO A 128 5.20 18.71 -0.16
N HIS A 129 5.73 17.71 0.53
CA HIS A 129 7.18 17.48 0.67
C HIS A 129 7.80 17.00 -0.64
N MET A 130 7.14 16.08 -1.34
CA MET A 130 7.57 15.62 -2.66
C MET A 130 7.51 16.75 -3.69
N ARG A 131 6.47 17.59 -3.66
CA ARG A 131 6.36 18.80 -4.52
C ARG A 131 7.52 19.77 -4.29
N LYS A 132 7.88 20.03 -3.02
CA LYS A 132 9.02 20.88 -2.66
C LYS A 132 10.34 20.30 -3.17
N ALA A 133 10.51 19.01 -3.10
CA ALA A 133 11.68 18.28 -3.60
C ALA A 133 11.72 18.14 -5.13
N LYS A 134 10.59 18.38 -5.83
CA LYS A 134 10.41 18.07 -7.25
C LYS A 134 10.75 16.62 -7.61
N HIS A 135 10.50 15.72 -6.67
CA HIS A 135 10.84 14.31 -6.77
C HIS A 135 9.92 13.49 -5.86
N GLY A 136 9.52 12.30 -6.32
CA GLY A 136 8.78 11.34 -5.52
C GLY A 136 8.10 10.25 -6.36
N THR A 137 7.88 9.10 -5.74
CA THR A 137 7.12 8.01 -6.34
C THR A 137 6.03 7.56 -5.38
N ILE A 138 4.77 7.60 -5.83
CA ILE A 138 3.61 7.16 -5.06
C ILE A 138 3.06 5.88 -5.69
N VAL A 139 3.00 4.81 -4.91
CA VAL A 139 2.48 3.51 -5.35
C VAL A 139 1.19 3.19 -4.62
N GLN A 140 0.11 3.02 -5.37
CA GLN A 140 -1.17 2.57 -4.85
C GLN A 140 -1.27 1.05 -4.98
N ILE A 141 -1.31 0.32 -3.86
CA ILE A 141 -1.63 -1.12 -3.88
C ILE A 141 -3.15 -1.26 -3.93
N CYS A 142 -3.65 -1.32 -5.14
CA CYS A 142 -5.07 -1.42 -5.42
C CYS A 142 -5.55 -2.88 -5.34
N SER A 143 -6.16 -3.37 -6.37
CA SER A 143 -6.64 -4.76 -6.58
C SER A 143 -7.18 -4.87 -7.99
N ILE A 144 -7.25 -6.06 -8.54
CA ILE A 144 -8.07 -6.37 -9.73
C ILE A 144 -9.53 -5.91 -9.53
N SER A 145 -10.02 -5.88 -8.28
CA SER A 145 -11.34 -5.31 -7.93
C SER A 145 -11.45 -3.80 -8.15
N GLY A 146 -10.37 -3.09 -8.43
CA GLY A 146 -10.35 -1.69 -8.86
C GLY A 146 -10.41 -1.50 -10.38
N LEU A 147 -10.38 -2.60 -11.13
CA LEU A 147 -10.57 -2.63 -12.59
C LEU A 147 -11.87 -3.36 -12.97
N ARG A 148 -12.22 -4.42 -12.22
CA ARG A 148 -13.38 -5.27 -12.47
C ARG A 148 -14.07 -5.59 -11.16
N ALA A 149 -15.28 -5.08 -10.99
CA ALA A 149 -16.10 -5.42 -9.82
C ALA A 149 -16.54 -6.89 -9.87
N SER A 150 -16.53 -7.55 -8.72
CA SER A 150 -16.97 -8.93 -8.59
C SER A 150 -17.65 -9.16 -7.24
N THR A 151 -18.48 -10.19 -7.17
CA THR A 151 -19.11 -10.62 -5.91
C THR A 151 -18.07 -11.11 -4.89
N LEU A 152 -16.95 -11.66 -5.36
CA LEU A 152 -15.84 -12.09 -4.50
C LEU A 152 -15.15 -10.91 -3.80
N GLY A 153 -14.97 -9.80 -4.51
CA GLY A 153 -14.51 -8.54 -3.89
C GLY A 153 -15.56 -7.93 -2.97
N GLY A 154 -16.81 -8.00 -3.38
CA GLY A 154 -17.96 -7.37 -2.74
C GLY A 154 -18.12 -5.91 -3.15
N ILE A 155 -19.32 -5.35 -2.92
CA ILE A 155 -19.69 -4.02 -3.41
C ILE A 155 -18.86 -2.90 -2.78
N GLY A 156 -18.70 -2.91 -1.45
CA GLY A 156 -17.98 -1.84 -0.72
C GLY A 156 -16.50 -1.84 -1.03
N TYR A 157 -15.87 -3.02 -1.05
CA TYR A 157 -14.45 -3.14 -1.40
C TYR A 157 -14.19 -2.74 -2.85
N SER A 158 -15.02 -3.21 -3.81
CA SER A 158 -14.88 -2.83 -5.22
C SER A 158 -15.03 -1.33 -5.40
N ALA A 159 -16.06 -0.71 -4.80
CA ALA A 159 -16.24 0.75 -4.86
C ALA A 159 -15.02 1.51 -4.34
N ALA A 160 -14.47 1.11 -3.18
CA ALA A 160 -13.28 1.71 -2.61
C ALA A 160 -12.05 1.54 -3.53
N LYS A 161 -11.85 0.36 -4.12
CA LYS A 161 -10.71 0.08 -4.99
C LYS A 161 -10.81 0.77 -6.35
N PHE A 162 -12.01 0.91 -6.94
CA PHE A 162 -12.20 1.78 -8.10
C PHE A 162 -11.87 3.23 -7.79
N GLY A 163 -12.30 3.74 -6.61
CA GLY A 163 -11.93 5.07 -6.15
C GLY A 163 -10.42 5.24 -5.93
N GLN A 164 -9.74 4.24 -5.35
CA GLN A 164 -8.28 4.24 -5.16
C GLN A 164 -7.54 4.20 -6.50
N SER A 165 -8.05 3.46 -7.49
CA SER A 165 -7.55 3.47 -8.86
C SER A 165 -7.62 4.86 -9.47
N ALA A 166 -8.80 5.49 -9.43
CA ALA A 166 -9.00 6.84 -9.92
C ALA A 166 -8.07 7.86 -9.22
N LEU A 167 -7.92 7.76 -7.89
CA LEU A 167 -7.00 8.61 -7.11
C LEU A 167 -5.57 8.51 -7.64
N GLY A 168 -5.04 7.29 -7.83
CA GLY A 168 -3.67 7.09 -8.30
C GLY A 168 -3.46 7.58 -9.73
N ILE A 169 -4.41 7.33 -10.64
CA ILE A 169 -4.34 7.77 -12.04
C ILE A 169 -4.40 9.30 -12.14
N CYS A 170 -5.35 9.95 -11.44
CA CYS A 170 -5.46 11.41 -11.42
C CYS A 170 -4.19 12.04 -10.86
N LEU A 171 -3.68 11.53 -9.73
CA LEU A 171 -2.47 12.01 -9.08
C LEU A 171 -1.27 12.00 -10.05
N GLY A 172 -1.07 10.91 -10.81
CA GLY A 172 0.03 10.83 -11.77
C GLY A 172 -0.07 11.86 -12.92
N ARG A 173 -1.29 12.29 -13.26
CA ARG A 173 -1.52 13.33 -14.28
C ARG A 173 -1.32 14.73 -13.71
N GLU A 174 -1.79 14.98 -12.50
CA GLU A 174 -1.70 16.28 -11.83
C GLU A 174 -0.26 16.63 -11.45
N GLU A 175 0.53 15.63 -11.01
CA GLU A 175 1.84 15.85 -10.39
C GLU A 175 3.04 15.69 -11.35
N ARG A 176 2.80 15.38 -12.62
CA ARG A 176 3.88 15.16 -13.60
C ARG A 176 4.86 16.34 -13.70
N GLU A 177 4.35 17.58 -13.65
CA GLU A 177 5.16 18.80 -13.72
C GLU A 177 5.93 19.08 -12.43
N ASN A 178 5.54 18.40 -11.36
CA ASN A 178 6.24 18.41 -10.08
C ASN A 178 7.30 17.30 -9.97
N GLY A 179 7.53 16.51 -11.04
CA GLY A 179 8.49 15.41 -11.02
C GLY A 179 8.06 14.22 -10.16
N ILE A 180 6.75 14.11 -9.87
CA ILE A 180 6.22 13.04 -9.03
C ILE A 180 5.56 11.99 -9.92
N ARG A 181 5.96 10.75 -9.75
CA ARG A 181 5.40 9.58 -10.43
C ARG A 181 4.31 8.94 -9.57
N SER A 182 3.24 8.47 -10.18
CA SER A 182 2.22 7.68 -9.50
C SER A 182 1.95 6.41 -10.29
N THR A 183 1.96 5.27 -9.59
CA THR A 183 1.68 3.96 -10.15
C THR A 183 0.54 3.31 -9.39
N VAL A 184 -0.42 2.73 -10.11
CA VAL A 184 -1.45 1.87 -9.53
C VAL A 184 -1.11 0.43 -9.86
N ILE A 185 -0.86 -0.38 -8.83
CA ILE A 185 -0.65 -1.84 -8.98
C ILE A 185 -1.97 -2.53 -8.66
N TYR A 186 -2.39 -3.44 -9.52
CA TYR A 186 -3.60 -4.24 -9.40
C TYR A 186 -3.26 -5.71 -9.18
N PRO A 187 -3.02 -6.13 -7.93
CA PRO A 187 -2.81 -7.54 -7.65
C PRO A 187 -4.12 -8.33 -7.84
N GLY A 188 -3.99 -9.53 -8.37
CA GLY A 188 -5.00 -10.57 -8.30
C GLY A 188 -5.07 -11.17 -6.90
N GLU A 189 -5.26 -12.48 -6.80
CA GLU A 189 -5.29 -13.19 -5.52
C GLU A 189 -3.88 -13.32 -4.94
N VAL A 190 -3.65 -12.81 -3.71
CA VAL A 190 -2.36 -12.84 -3.01
C VAL A 190 -2.52 -13.58 -1.69
N ASN A 191 -1.61 -14.47 -1.35
CA ASN A 191 -1.59 -15.24 -0.11
C ASN A 191 -1.23 -14.35 1.10
N THR A 192 -2.23 -13.66 1.63
CA THR A 192 -2.10 -12.71 2.75
C THR A 192 -3.20 -12.95 3.79
N PRO A 193 -3.08 -12.43 5.00
CA PRO A 193 -4.11 -12.56 6.05
C PRO A 193 -5.49 -12.01 5.66
N ILE A 194 -5.60 -11.17 4.63
CA ILE A 194 -6.90 -10.68 4.15
C ILE A 194 -7.77 -11.81 3.59
N LEU A 195 -7.17 -12.92 3.16
CA LEU A 195 -7.89 -14.09 2.66
C LEU A 195 -8.71 -14.80 3.75
N GLU A 196 -8.31 -14.67 5.02
CA GLU A 196 -9.05 -15.22 6.17
C GLU A 196 -10.41 -14.54 6.37
N LYS A 197 -10.58 -13.34 5.80
CA LYS A 197 -11.86 -12.61 5.79
C LYS A 197 -12.76 -12.99 4.62
N ARG A 198 -12.43 -14.01 3.85
CA ARG A 198 -13.30 -14.48 2.77
C ARG A 198 -14.52 -15.21 3.31
N PRO A 199 -15.68 -15.07 2.64
CA PRO A 199 -16.86 -15.89 2.96
C PRO A 199 -16.58 -17.39 2.85
N GLN A 200 -15.72 -17.78 1.89
CA GLN A 200 -15.23 -19.14 1.72
C GLN A 200 -13.71 -19.14 1.82
N PRO A 201 -13.13 -19.99 2.70
CA PRO A 201 -11.68 -20.14 2.83
C PRO A 201 -11.01 -20.54 1.51
N VAL A 202 -9.80 -20.03 1.29
CA VAL A 202 -8.99 -20.50 0.17
C VAL A 202 -8.43 -21.88 0.52
N PRO A 203 -8.64 -22.90 -0.30
CA PRO A 203 -8.11 -24.24 -0.05
C PRO A 203 -6.57 -24.24 0.04
N ASP A 204 -6.01 -25.07 0.92
CA ASP A 204 -4.57 -25.10 1.15
C ASP A 204 -3.76 -25.43 -0.11
N PHE A 205 -4.28 -26.33 -0.96
CA PHE A 205 -3.61 -26.68 -2.23
C PHE A 205 -3.52 -25.49 -3.20
N ARG A 206 -4.41 -24.49 -3.07
CA ARG A 206 -4.45 -23.31 -3.93
C ARG A 206 -3.46 -22.23 -3.46
N ARG A 207 -3.12 -22.18 -2.16
CA ARG A 207 -2.23 -21.14 -1.58
C ARG A 207 -0.86 -21.04 -2.26
N PRO A 208 -0.16 -22.13 -2.61
CA PRO A 208 1.11 -22.04 -3.36
C PRO A 208 0.94 -21.66 -4.85
N LEU A 209 -0.27 -21.71 -5.41
CA LEU A 209 -0.53 -21.38 -6.80
C LEU A 209 -0.94 -19.93 -7.04
N ILE A 210 -1.28 -19.20 -5.99
CA ILE A 210 -1.62 -17.77 -6.06
C ILE A 210 -0.38 -16.91 -5.80
N LEU A 211 -0.48 -15.59 -6.06
CA LEU A 211 0.62 -14.69 -5.77
C LEU A 211 1.03 -14.76 -4.29
N GLN A 212 2.33 -14.67 -4.06
CA GLN A 212 2.86 -14.41 -2.72
C GLN A 212 3.08 -12.91 -2.51
N PRO A 213 3.14 -12.42 -1.27
CA PRO A 213 3.41 -11.01 -0.98
C PRO A 213 4.68 -10.49 -1.68
N GLU A 214 5.68 -11.33 -1.81
CA GLU A 214 6.97 -11.03 -2.44
C GLU A 214 6.84 -10.75 -3.95
N ASP A 215 5.88 -11.37 -4.64
CA ASP A 215 5.62 -11.11 -6.07
C ASP A 215 5.13 -9.68 -6.28
N VAL A 216 4.27 -9.20 -5.37
CA VAL A 216 3.79 -7.81 -5.41
C VAL A 216 4.90 -6.83 -4.97
N ALA A 217 5.71 -7.20 -3.98
CA ALA A 217 6.87 -6.41 -3.57
C ALA A 217 7.88 -6.27 -4.71
N ALA A 218 8.11 -7.31 -5.51
CA ALA A 218 8.94 -7.25 -6.71
C ALA A 218 8.39 -6.26 -7.75
N ALA A 219 7.07 -6.21 -7.94
CA ALA A 219 6.42 -5.22 -8.80
C ALA A 219 6.61 -3.77 -8.27
N VAL A 220 6.54 -3.56 -6.94
CA VAL A 220 6.84 -2.26 -6.32
C VAL A 220 8.30 -1.88 -6.55
N ARG A 221 9.26 -2.79 -6.31
CA ARG A 221 10.68 -2.54 -6.58
C ARG A 221 10.93 -2.14 -8.03
N PHE A 222 10.31 -2.84 -8.98
CA PHE A 222 10.41 -2.53 -10.41
C PHE A 222 10.01 -1.08 -10.70
N VAL A 223 8.84 -0.62 -10.24
CA VAL A 223 8.37 0.74 -10.55
C VAL A 223 9.17 1.81 -9.81
N VAL A 224 9.64 1.52 -8.59
CA VAL A 224 10.49 2.43 -7.81
C VAL A 224 11.86 2.62 -8.45
N ALA A 225 12.46 1.54 -8.95
CA ALA A 225 13.80 1.55 -9.57
C ALA A 225 13.86 2.21 -10.97
N LEU A 226 12.73 2.54 -11.57
CA LEU A 226 12.71 3.21 -12.87
C LEU A 226 13.33 4.61 -12.79
N PRO A 227 14.05 5.05 -13.84
CA PRO A 227 14.58 6.40 -13.89
C PRO A 227 13.43 7.44 -13.92
N ASP A 228 13.67 8.65 -13.43
CA ASP A 228 12.65 9.71 -13.27
C ASP A 228 11.88 10.03 -14.55
N ARG A 229 12.48 9.84 -15.73
CA ARG A 229 11.82 10.02 -17.03
C ARG A 229 10.81 8.94 -17.39
N ALA A 230 10.74 7.84 -16.63
CA ALA A 230 9.88 6.70 -16.92
C ALA A 230 8.88 6.48 -15.79
N ASN A 231 7.61 6.35 -16.15
CA ASN A 231 6.52 6.04 -15.21
C ASN A 231 5.67 4.89 -15.76
N VAL A 232 5.43 3.89 -14.95
CA VAL A 232 4.40 2.87 -15.18
C VAL A 232 3.14 3.36 -14.49
N LEU A 233 2.18 3.85 -15.25
CA LEU A 233 0.96 4.40 -14.67
C LEU A 233 0.09 3.31 -14.02
N GLU A 234 -0.02 2.15 -14.69
CA GLU A 234 -0.86 1.03 -14.24
C GLU A 234 -0.10 -0.28 -14.47
N LEU A 235 -0.15 -1.19 -13.48
CA LEU A 235 0.48 -2.50 -13.55
C LEU A 235 -0.46 -3.56 -12.98
N LEU A 236 -0.86 -4.52 -13.80
CA LEU A 236 -1.64 -5.67 -13.38
C LEU A 236 -0.72 -6.88 -13.18
N ILE A 237 -0.85 -7.52 -12.02
CA ILE A 237 -0.17 -8.78 -11.70
C ILE A 237 -1.18 -9.78 -11.12
N LYS A 238 -1.24 -10.98 -11.67
CA LYS A 238 -2.19 -12.02 -11.26
C LYS A 238 -1.53 -13.39 -11.22
N PRO A 239 -2.11 -14.37 -10.48
CA PRO A 239 -1.68 -15.75 -10.57
C PRO A 239 -1.73 -16.26 -12.02
N THR A 240 -0.74 -17.05 -12.41
CA THR A 240 -0.70 -17.64 -13.75
C THR A 240 -1.89 -18.59 -14.00
N VAL A 241 -2.36 -19.23 -12.92
CA VAL A 241 -3.47 -20.19 -12.96
C VAL A 241 -4.86 -19.55 -13.00
N ASP A 242 -4.97 -18.24 -12.83
CA ASP A 242 -6.26 -17.55 -12.85
C ASP A 242 -6.59 -17.05 -14.25
N ASP A 243 -7.79 -17.35 -14.71
CA ASP A 243 -8.33 -16.70 -15.90
C ASP A 243 -8.58 -15.22 -15.61
N TYR A 244 -8.16 -14.38 -16.54
CA TYR A 244 -8.48 -12.97 -16.50
C TYR A 244 -9.78 -12.74 -17.25
N ALA A 245 -10.89 -12.76 -16.52
CA ALA A 245 -12.20 -12.48 -17.07
C ALA A 245 -12.51 -10.98 -17.03
#